data_db5fdcb9fb78a31f4696b0bd8cfc5f75
#
_entry.id   db5fdcb9fb78a31f4696b0bd8cfc5f75
#
_cell.length_a   1.000
_cell.length_b   1.000
_cell.length_c   1.000
_cell.angle_alpha   90.00
_cell.angle_beta   90.00
_cell.angle_gamma   90.00
#
_symmetry.space_group_name_H-M   'P 1'
#
loop_
_entity.id
_entity.type
_entity.pdbx_description
1 polymer ?
#
loop_
_entity_poly.entity_id
_entity_poly.type
_entity_poly.pdbx_seq_one_letter_code
_entity_poly.pdbx_strand_id
1 'polypeptide(L)'
;MSLPAPTADNRAVVTGASSGIGTALAEELAKRGYSVILVARRGDLLAELAQRLTDTYGVTAEVRAVDLSDREQRSPLVAELAGREIAILCNNAGVATFGAVADLDADVERSVMELNAVAVHDLTLAVLPGMLARGGGILITGSAAGNMAIPNNATYAATKAFTNTFSESLRGELTGSGVHVTLLAPGPVRTDNPDQDEVGSKIPDFIWVSAAYTAKISIDALARNKMRVVPGLISKGMSVAGQYAPRALTAPIVGSFYKKLAG
;
A
#
# COMPACT_ATOMS: atom_id res chain seq x y z
N MET A 1 -11.50 -18.07 9.84
CA MET A 1 -12.52 -17.01 10.06
C MET A 1 -12.57 -16.14 8.81
N SER A 2 -13.69 -15.55 8.50
CA SER A 2 -13.84 -14.58 7.40
C SER A 2 -13.56 -13.16 7.90
N LEU A 3 -13.32 -12.21 6.98
CA LEU A 3 -13.31 -10.78 7.34
C LEU A 3 -14.66 -10.40 7.98
N PRO A 4 -14.68 -9.40 8.90
CA PRO A 4 -15.93 -8.86 9.42
C PRO A 4 -16.84 -8.40 8.27
N ALA A 5 -18.12 -8.73 8.34
CA ALA A 5 -19.08 -8.25 7.36
C ALA A 5 -19.21 -6.70 7.44
N PRO A 6 -19.51 -6.02 6.33
CA PRO A 6 -19.80 -4.59 6.36
C PRO A 6 -21.03 -4.31 7.23
N THR A 7 -20.93 -3.28 8.08
CA THR A 7 -21.99 -2.79 8.96
C THR A 7 -22.09 -1.27 8.87
N ALA A 8 -23.12 -0.68 9.49
CA ALA A 8 -23.25 0.78 9.57
C ALA A 8 -22.09 1.44 10.35
N ASP A 9 -21.51 0.72 11.31
CA ASP A 9 -20.55 1.26 12.27
C ASP A 9 -19.09 1.01 11.88
N ASN A 10 -18.79 -0.13 11.24
CA ASN A 10 -17.41 -0.44 10.87
C ASN A 10 -16.96 0.26 9.57
N ARG A 11 -15.67 0.47 9.45
CA ARG A 11 -15.06 1.19 8.33
C ARG A 11 -13.91 0.40 7.71
N ALA A 12 -13.71 0.62 6.42
CA ALA A 12 -12.47 0.27 5.76
C ALA A 12 -11.63 1.54 5.52
N VAL A 13 -10.41 1.56 6.00
CA VAL A 13 -9.47 2.69 5.82
C VAL A 13 -8.59 2.41 4.62
N VAL A 14 -8.45 3.38 3.72
CA VAL A 14 -7.55 3.29 2.57
C VAL A 14 -6.64 4.50 2.54
N THR A 15 -5.33 4.28 2.70
CA THR A 15 -4.33 5.33 2.55
C THR A 15 -3.83 5.44 1.12
N GLY A 16 -3.49 6.65 0.68
CA GLY A 16 -3.14 6.91 -0.72
C GLY A 16 -4.33 6.78 -1.67
N ALA A 17 -5.55 7.06 -1.18
CA ALA A 17 -6.80 6.83 -1.89
C ALA A 17 -7.05 7.78 -3.07
N SER A 18 -6.26 8.85 -3.22
CA SER A 18 -6.48 9.87 -4.26
C SER A 18 -6.00 9.48 -5.67
N SER A 19 -5.38 8.32 -5.85
CA SER A 19 -4.94 7.84 -7.18
C SER A 19 -4.62 6.34 -7.20
N GLY A 20 -4.60 5.76 -8.38
CA GLY A 20 -4.03 4.46 -8.68
C GLY A 20 -4.61 3.29 -7.88
N ILE A 21 -3.74 2.50 -7.25
CA ILE A 21 -4.15 1.31 -6.48
C ILE A 21 -5.06 1.71 -5.31
N GLY A 22 -4.82 2.87 -4.66
CA GLY A 22 -5.62 3.34 -3.54
C GLY A 22 -7.06 3.64 -3.93
N THR A 23 -7.27 4.37 -5.02
CA THR A 23 -8.60 4.61 -5.58
C THR A 23 -9.32 3.30 -5.90
N ALA A 24 -8.62 2.38 -6.56
CA ALA A 24 -9.19 1.08 -6.94
C ALA A 24 -9.51 0.19 -5.72
N LEU A 25 -8.71 0.24 -4.65
CA LEU A 25 -9.00 -0.45 -3.39
C LEU A 25 -10.25 0.12 -2.72
N ALA A 26 -10.39 1.45 -2.68
CA ALA A 26 -11.57 2.11 -2.13
C ALA A 26 -12.85 1.72 -2.90
N GLU A 27 -12.78 1.71 -4.24
CA GLU A 27 -13.89 1.26 -5.10
C GLU A 27 -14.25 -0.21 -4.87
N GLU A 28 -13.26 -1.11 -4.79
CA GLU A 28 -13.50 -2.53 -4.57
C GLU A 28 -14.11 -2.79 -3.18
N LEU A 29 -13.72 -2.04 -2.15
CA LEU A 29 -14.28 -2.14 -0.81
C LEU A 29 -15.71 -1.58 -0.76
N ALA A 30 -15.96 -0.42 -1.37
CA ALA A 30 -17.29 0.17 -1.48
C ALA A 30 -18.26 -0.75 -2.24
N LYS A 31 -17.81 -1.35 -3.34
CA LYS A 31 -18.57 -2.37 -4.11
C LYS A 31 -18.94 -3.59 -3.25
N ARG A 32 -18.15 -3.92 -2.24
CA ARG A 32 -18.44 -5.00 -1.27
C ARG A 32 -19.31 -4.53 -0.09
N GLY A 33 -19.75 -3.29 -0.09
CA GLY A 33 -20.65 -2.70 0.90
C GLY A 33 -19.94 -2.07 2.11
N TYR A 34 -18.60 -1.99 2.12
CA TYR A 34 -17.91 -1.30 3.21
C TYR A 34 -18.00 0.21 3.06
N SER A 35 -18.40 0.89 4.13
CA SER A 35 -18.16 2.33 4.27
C SER A 35 -16.66 2.58 4.42
N VAL A 36 -16.15 3.66 3.81
CA VAL A 36 -14.71 3.87 3.68
C VAL A 36 -14.24 5.17 4.33
N ILE A 37 -13.02 5.17 4.85
CA ILE A 37 -12.26 6.37 5.22
C ILE A 37 -11.13 6.50 4.19
N LEU A 38 -11.17 7.58 3.42
CA LEU A 38 -10.24 7.87 2.35
C LEU A 38 -9.17 8.83 2.86
N VAL A 39 -7.91 8.39 2.85
CA VAL A 39 -6.79 9.18 3.40
C VAL A 39 -5.77 9.48 2.30
N ALA A 40 -5.50 10.76 2.03
CA ALA A 40 -4.41 11.26 1.20
C ALA A 40 -4.25 12.77 1.39
N ARG A 41 -3.23 13.37 0.75
CA ARG A 41 -2.98 14.82 0.81
C ARG A 41 -3.98 15.65 -0.01
N ARG A 42 -4.41 15.14 -1.19
CA ARG A 42 -5.26 15.84 -2.15
C ARG A 42 -6.72 15.69 -1.76
N GLY A 43 -7.22 16.64 -0.95
CA GLY A 43 -8.57 16.61 -0.39
C GLY A 43 -9.68 16.74 -1.45
N ASP A 44 -9.43 17.51 -2.51
CA ASP A 44 -10.32 17.68 -3.66
C ASP A 44 -10.59 16.34 -4.38
N LEU A 45 -9.54 15.60 -4.73
CA LEU A 45 -9.68 14.29 -5.36
C LEU A 45 -10.34 13.25 -4.45
N LEU A 46 -10.09 13.36 -3.14
CA LEU A 46 -10.78 12.49 -2.17
C LEU A 46 -12.27 12.82 -2.08
N ALA A 47 -12.64 14.09 -2.15
CA ALA A 47 -14.05 14.50 -2.12
C ALA A 47 -14.81 14.02 -3.36
N GLU A 48 -14.21 14.15 -4.54
CA GLU A 48 -14.75 13.60 -5.79
C GLU A 48 -14.94 12.09 -5.73
N LEU A 49 -13.91 11.37 -5.22
CA LEU A 49 -14.00 9.93 -5.04
C LEU A 49 -15.09 9.57 -4.02
N ALA A 50 -15.16 10.27 -2.89
CA ALA A 50 -16.16 10.01 -1.85
C ALA A 50 -17.59 10.16 -2.40
N GLN A 51 -17.86 11.24 -3.14
CA GLN A 51 -19.16 11.46 -3.76
C GLN A 51 -19.49 10.33 -4.75
N ARG A 52 -18.56 9.97 -5.64
CA ARG A 52 -18.74 8.88 -6.60
C ARG A 52 -19.02 7.54 -5.93
N LEU A 53 -18.33 7.21 -4.83
CA LEU A 53 -18.55 5.95 -4.10
C LEU A 53 -19.91 5.94 -3.43
N THR A 54 -20.34 7.07 -2.84
CA THR A 54 -21.66 7.21 -2.21
C THR A 54 -22.76 7.07 -3.26
N ASP A 55 -22.67 7.76 -4.38
CA ASP A 55 -23.68 7.74 -5.43
C ASP A 55 -23.80 6.36 -6.11
N THR A 56 -22.65 5.65 -6.27
CA THR A 56 -22.61 4.39 -7.01
C THR A 56 -22.98 3.19 -6.15
N TYR A 57 -22.54 3.18 -4.89
CA TYR A 57 -22.63 1.99 -4.04
C TYR A 57 -23.50 2.21 -2.77
N GLY A 58 -23.95 3.44 -2.51
CA GLY A 58 -24.78 3.75 -1.33
C GLY A 58 -24.04 3.66 0.01
N VAL A 59 -22.70 3.65 0.00
CA VAL A 59 -21.87 3.59 1.21
C VAL A 59 -21.51 4.98 1.72
N THR A 60 -21.15 5.09 3.00
CA THR A 60 -20.56 6.32 3.54
C THR A 60 -19.07 6.37 3.18
N ALA A 61 -18.63 7.49 2.61
CA ALA A 61 -17.22 7.73 2.31
C ALA A 61 -16.75 9.00 3.04
N GLU A 62 -15.87 8.82 4.01
CA GLU A 62 -15.32 9.90 4.83
C GLU A 62 -13.94 10.32 4.29
N VAL A 63 -13.67 11.62 4.20
CA VAL A 63 -12.40 12.18 3.70
C VAL A 63 -11.51 12.61 4.87
N ARG A 64 -10.23 12.26 4.79
CA ARG A 64 -9.16 12.75 5.66
C ARG A 64 -8.01 13.26 4.79
N ALA A 65 -7.97 14.57 4.58
CA ALA A 65 -6.89 15.24 3.86
C ALA A 65 -5.69 15.40 4.81
N VAL A 66 -4.79 14.41 4.81
CA VAL A 66 -3.65 14.30 5.74
C VAL A 66 -2.38 13.94 4.98
N ASP A 67 -1.29 14.64 5.26
CA ASP A 67 0.06 14.19 4.89
C ASP A 67 0.56 13.18 5.93
N LEU A 68 0.59 11.92 5.54
CA LEU A 68 1.03 10.84 6.42
C LEU A 68 2.54 10.83 6.66
N SER A 69 3.34 11.57 5.88
CA SER A 69 4.77 11.76 6.14
C SER A 69 5.02 12.80 7.25
N ASP A 70 4.05 13.66 7.51
CA ASP A 70 4.09 14.63 8.59
C ASP A 70 3.53 14.01 9.88
N ARG A 71 4.36 13.90 10.90
CA ARG A 71 3.97 13.33 12.21
C ARG A 71 2.87 14.14 12.90
N GLU A 72 2.89 15.46 12.79
CA GLU A 72 1.91 16.32 13.45
C GLU A 72 0.52 16.15 12.85
N GLN A 73 0.44 16.00 11.53
CA GLN A 73 -0.81 15.70 10.84
C GLN A 73 -1.24 14.24 11.02
N ARG A 74 -0.30 13.28 11.04
CA ARG A 74 -0.57 11.85 11.20
C ARG A 74 -1.10 11.49 12.60
N SER A 75 -0.55 12.11 13.66
CA SER A 75 -0.88 11.73 15.04
C SER A 75 -2.36 11.87 15.40
N PRO A 76 -3.09 12.95 15.01
CA PRO A 76 -4.53 13.04 15.24
C PRO A 76 -5.33 11.94 14.53
N LEU A 77 -4.95 11.57 13.30
CA LEU A 77 -5.59 10.48 12.57
C LEU A 77 -5.36 9.12 13.25
N VAL A 78 -4.14 8.86 13.71
CA VAL A 78 -3.80 7.65 14.49
C VAL A 78 -4.69 7.54 15.73
N ALA A 79 -4.85 8.64 16.48
CA ALA A 79 -5.71 8.68 17.66
C ALA A 79 -7.19 8.49 17.31
N GLU A 80 -7.67 9.08 16.22
CA GLU A 80 -9.03 8.88 15.73
C GLU A 80 -9.30 7.41 15.41
N LEU A 81 -8.42 6.79 14.61
CA LEU A 81 -8.59 5.40 14.16
C LEU A 81 -8.52 4.39 15.31
N ALA A 82 -7.72 4.66 16.34
CA ALA A 82 -7.65 3.82 17.55
C ALA A 82 -8.99 3.77 18.31
N GLY A 83 -9.81 4.83 18.24
CA GLY A 83 -11.12 4.91 18.87
C GLY A 83 -12.28 4.41 18.00
N ARG A 84 -12.01 3.96 16.76
CA ARG A 84 -13.06 3.58 15.80
C ARG A 84 -13.10 2.08 15.52
N GLU A 85 -14.23 1.61 15.06
CA GLU A 85 -14.40 0.24 14.61
C GLU A 85 -13.90 0.10 13.16
N ILE A 86 -12.67 -0.36 13.01
CA ILE A 86 -12.03 -0.56 11.71
C ILE A 86 -12.04 -2.05 11.35
N ALA A 87 -12.81 -2.40 10.32
CA ALA A 87 -12.88 -3.76 9.80
C ALA A 87 -11.68 -4.09 8.89
N ILE A 88 -11.25 -3.13 8.08
CA ILE A 88 -10.15 -3.31 7.13
C ILE A 88 -9.25 -2.07 7.15
N LEU A 89 -7.93 -2.28 7.20
CA LEU A 89 -6.92 -1.24 6.96
C LEU A 89 -6.12 -1.59 5.70
N CYS A 90 -6.18 -0.72 4.69
CA CYS A 90 -5.31 -0.77 3.51
C CYS A 90 -4.21 0.27 3.64
N ASN A 91 -3.07 -0.12 4.17
CA ASN A 91 -1.82 0.65 4.16
C ASN A 91 -1.25 0.64 2.74
N ASN A 92 -1.68 1.59 1.91
CA ASN A 92 -1.32 1.63 0.50
C ASN A 92 -0.51 2.88 0.12
N ALA A 93 -0.62 3.99 0.85
CA ALA A 93 0.16 5.19 0.59
C ALA A 93 1.67 4.88 0.50
N GLY A 94 2.33 5.47 -0.48
CA GLY A 94 3.77 5.32 -0.66
C GLY A 94 4.27 6.07 -1.87
N VAL A 95 5.52 6.51 -1.81
CA VAL A 95 6.23 7.22 -2.87
C VAL A 95 7.61 6.62 -3.05
N ALA A 96 8.22 6.86 -4.20
CA ALA A 96 9.59 6.45 -4.52
C ALA A 96 10.40 7.65 -4.98
N THR A 97 11.69 7.63 -4.68
CA THR A 97 12.71 8.54 -5.22
C THR A 97 13.69 7.74 -6.06
N PHE A 98 14.22 8.34 -7.08
CA PHE A 98 15.19 7.72 -7.99
C PHE A 98 16.44 8.58 -8.07
N GLY A 99 17.61 7.98 -7.89
CA GLY A 99 18.90 8.64 -7.89
C GLY A 99 19.84 8.07 -6.83
N ALA A 100 21.12 8.42 -6.90
CA ALA A 100 22.07 8.08 -5.85
C ALA A 100 21.73 8.86 -4.58
N VAL A 101 21.72 8.21 -3.42
CA VAL A 101 21.33 8.84 -2.13
C VAL A 101 22.15 10.09 -1.83
N ALA A 102 23.41 10.14 -2.27
CA ALA A 102 24.27 11.31 -2.09
C ALA A 102 23.80 12.56 -2.87
N ASP A 103 22.99 12.37 -3.92
CA ASP A 103 22.53 13.44 -4.80
C ASP A 103 21.05 13.82 -4.54
N LEU A 104 20.37 13.07 -3.64
CA LEU A 104 18.96 13.29 -3.31
C LEU A 104 18.82 14.23 -2.11
N ASP A 105 17.71 14.97 -2.08
CA ASP A 105 17.37 15.84 -0.95
C ASP A 105 17.09 15.01 0.32
N ALA A 106 17.79 15.33 1.42
CA ALA A 106 17.71 14.57 2.66
C ALA A 106 16.33 14.63 3.33
N ASP A 107 15.59 15.73 3.19
CA ASP A 107 14.26 15.88 3.79
C ASP A 107 13.22 15.13 2.98
N VAL A 108 13.37 15.07 1.65
CA VAL A 108 12.56 14.22 0.78
C VAL A 108 12.77 12.75 1.11
N GLU A 109 14.04 12.31 1.25
CA GLU A 109 14.36 10.93 1.61
C GLU A 109 13.80 10.54 2.99
N ARG A 110 13.86 11.47 3.96
CA ARG A 110 13.23 11.27 5.28
C ARG A 110 11.72 11.14 5.16
N SER A 111 11.07 11.99 4.34
CA SER A 111 9.62 11.91 4.09
C SER A 111 9.21 10.57 3.46
N VAL A 112 10.04 9.99 2.58
CA VAL A 112 9.83 8.65 2.03
C VAL A 112 9.83 7.59 3.14
N MET A 113 10.76 7.66 4.09
CA MET A 113 10.79 6.73 5.23
C MET A 113 9.57 6.91 6.13
N GLU A 114 9.21 8.16 6.48
CA GLU A 114 8.04 8.46 7.31
C GLU A 114 6.76 7.92 6.67
N LEU A 115 6.54 8.18 5.38
CA LEU A 115 5.35 7.72 4.69
C LEU A 115 5.31 6.20 4.52
N ASN A 116 6.39 5.63 3.97
CA ASN A 116 6.37 4.23 3.52
C ASN A 116 6.56 3.22 4.66
N ALA A 117 7.16 3.62 5.79
CA ALA A 117 7.46 2.71 6.89
C ALA A 117 6.78 3.15 8.20
N VAL A 118 7.04 4.36 8.68
CA VAL A 118 6.57 4.81 9.99
C VAL A 118 5.05 4.94 10.00
N ALA A 119 4.44 5.57 9.00
CA ALA A 119 2.99 5.70 8.90
C ALA A 119 2.28 4.34 8.82
N VAL A 120 2.84 3.38 8.08
CA VAL A 120 2.33 2.00 8.00
C VAL A 120 2.32 1.34 9.37
N HIS A 121 3.40 1.51 10.13
CA HIS A 121 3.53 0.98 11.49
C HIS A 121 2.53 1.64 12.44
N ASP A 122 2.50 2.98 12.50
CA ASP A 122 1.63 3.74 13.40
C ASP A 122 0.15 3.41 13.19
N LEU A 123 -0.31 3.42 11.93
CA LEU A 123 -1.70 3.11 11.60
C LEU A 123 -2.07 1.66 11.92
N THR A 124 -1.14 0.73 11.70
CA THR A 124 -1.33 -0.68 12.06
C THR A 124 -1.52 -0.84 13.56
N LEU A 125 -0.63 -0.24 14.36
CA LEU A 125 -0.73 -0.29 15.82
C LEU A 125 -2.01 0.35 16.35
N ALA A 126 -2.47 1.44 15.73
CA ALA A 126 -3.71 2.12 16.11
C ALA A 126 -4.95 1.21 16.03
N VAL A 127 -5.08 0.46 14.94
CA VAL A 127 -6.28 -0.36 14.70
C VAL A 127 -6.21 -1.77 15.30
N LEU A 128 -4.99 -2.26 15.57
CA LEU A 128 -4.76 -3.64 15.97
C LEU A 128 -5.50 -4.07 17.24
N PRO A 129 -5.54 -3.27 18.33
CA PRO A 129 -6.30 -3.66 19.53
C PRO A 129 -7.78 -3.89 19.25
N GLY A 130 -8.40 -3.03 18.46
CA GLY A 130 -9.80 -3.16 18.03
C GLY A 130 -10.02 -4.40 17.16
N MET A 131 -9.11 -4.69 16.25
CA MET A 131 -9.18 -5.87 15.38
C MET A 131 -8.96 -7.17 16.17
N LEU A 132 -8.10 -7.19 17.18
CA LEU A 132 -7.92 -8.36 18.05
C LEU A 132 -9.20 -8.73 18.80
N ALA A 133 -10.00 -7.74 19.16
CA ALA A 133 -11.27 -7.96 19.85
C ALA A 133 -12.42 -8.42 18.93
N ARG A 134 -12.42 -8.03 17.66
CA ARG A 134 -13.57 -8.19 16.75
C ARG A 134 -13.27 -8.94 15.45
N GLY A 135 -12.01 -9.27 15.21
CA GLY A 135 -11.50 -9.68 13.90
C GLY A 135 -11.22 -8.46 13.00
N GLY A 136 -10.56 -8.68 11.88
CA GLY A 136 -10.23 -7.60 10.95
C GLY A 136 -9.33 -8.05 9.81
N GLY A 137 -9.00 -7.12 8.92
CA GLY A 137 -8.08 -7.34 7.82
C GLY A 137 -7.11 -6.19 7.61
N ILE A 138 -5.82 -6.51 7.49
CA ILE A 138 -4.76 -5.54 7.22
C ILE A 138 -4.10 -5.91 5.89
N LEU A 139 -4.27 -5.04 4.89
CA LEU A 139 -3.57 -5.12 3.61
C LEU A 139 -2.40 -4.12 3.64
N ILE A 140 -1.18 -4.61 3.45
CA ILE A 140 0.02 -3.76 3.38
C ILE A 140 0.59 -3.79 1.96
N THR A 141 0.68 -2.62 1.33
CA THR A 141 1.28 -2.47 0.00
C THR A 141 2.80 -2.35 0.13
N GLY A 142 3.46 -3.48 0.00
CA GLY A 142 4.90 -3.55 -0.17
C GLY A 142 5.34 -3.35 -1.61
N SER A 143 6.33 -4.10 -2.05
CA SER A 143 6.80 -4.12 -3.44
C SER A 143 7.70 -5.33 -3.68
N ALA A 144 7.81 -5.76 -4.94
CA ALA A 144 8.89 -6.65 -5.37
C ALA A 144 10.28 -6.05 -5.10
N ALA A 145 10.39 -4.71 -5.12
CA ALA A 145 11.62 -3.97 -4.79
C ALA A 145 12.13 -4.25 -3.36
N GLY A 146 11.24 -4.54 -2.41
CA GLY A 146 11.62 -4.89 -1.04
C GLY A 146 12.33 -6.24 -0.88
N ASN A 147 12.40 -7.04 -1.94
CA ASN A 147 13.08 -8.34 -1.89
C ASN A 147 14.56 -8.28 -2.33
N MET A 148 15.03 -7.15 -2.84
CA MET A 148 16.36 -7.03 -3.44
C MET A 148 17.04 -5.71 -3.08
N ALA A 149 18.37 -5.66 -3.22
CA ALA A 149 19.12 -4.41 -3.15
C ALA A 149 19.01 -3.67 -4.49
N ILE A 150 18.59 -2.40 -4.45
CA ILE A 150 18.41 -1.58 -5.66
C ILE A 150 19.25 -0.30 -5.55
N PRO A 151 20.46 -0.28 -6.11
CA PRO A 151 21.23 0.96 -6.27
C PRO A 151 20.39 2.02 -7.04
N ASN A 152 20.53 3.28 -6.69
CA ASN A 152 19.75 4.42 -7.17
C ASN A 152 18.24 4.41 -6.81
N ASN A 153 17.86 3.59 -5.83
CA ASN A 153 16.53 3.58 -5.24
C ASN A 153 16.60 3.00 -3.81
N ALA A 154 17.67 3.31 -3.10
CA ALA A 154 18.04 2.63 -1.84
C ALA A 154 17.01 2.83 -0.74
N THR A 155 16.59 4.07 -0.48
CA THR A 155 15.61 4.40 0.58
C THR A 155 14.27 3.72 0.29
N TYR A 156 13.76 3.83 -0.92
CA TYR A 156 12.51 3.16 -1.28
C TYR A 156 12.59 1.64 -1.11
N ALA A 157 13.64 1.00 -1.65
CA ALA A 157 13.82 -0.44 -1.52
C ALA A 157 13.90 -0.87 -0.04
N ALA A 158 14.59 -0.09 0.80
CA ALA A 158 14.69 -0.34 2.24
C ALA A 158 13.32 -0.21 2.94
N THR A 159 12.52 0.82 2.62
CA THR A 159 11.18 0.97 3.19
C THR A 159 10.25 -0.16 2.76
N LYS A 160 10.37 -0.63 1.52
CA LYS A 160 9.59 -1.77 1.03
C LYS A 160 10.07 -3.11 1.59
N ALA A 161 11.36 -3.25 1.92
CA ALA A 161 11.86 -4.39 2.68
C ALA A 161 11.28 -4.43 4.10
N PHE A 162 11.22 -3.25 4.76
CA PHE A 162 10.54 -3.12 6.05
C PHE A 162 9.07 -3.58 5.95
N THR A 163 8.28 -3.03 5.03
CA THR A 163 6.85 -3.36 4.91
C THR A 163 6.61 -4.82 4.53
N ASN A 164 7.46 -5.41 3.68
CA ASN A 164 7.38 -6.82 3.33
C ASN A 164 7.60 -7.70 4.57
N THR A 165 8.71 -7.49 5.29
CA THR A 165 9.06 -8.27 6.47
C THR A 165 8.08 -8.03 7.61
N PHE A 166 7.69 -6.78 7.86
CA PHE A 166 6.71 -6.43 8.89
C PHE A 166 5.36 -7.13 8.66
N SER A 167 4.86 -7.10 7.42
CA SER A 167 3.60 -7.77 7.07
C SER A 167 3.64 -9.28 7.32
N GLU A 168 4.72 -9.94 6.91
CA GLU A 168 4.87 -11.39 7.05
C GLU A 168 5.06 -11.81 8.52
N SER A 169 5.83 -11.04 9.29
CA SER A 169 6.03 -11.28 10.73
C SER A 169 4.73 -11.07 11.51
N LEU A 170 4.07 -9.92 11.29
CA LEU A 170 2.79 -9.60 11.94
C LEU A 170 1.73 -10.67 11.66
N ARG A 171 1.68 -11.19 10.43
CA ARG A 171 0.80 -12.30 10.11
C ARG A 171 1.08 -13.54 10.96
N GLY A 172 2.35 -13.86 11.18
CA GLY A 172 2.75 -14.99 12.04
C GLY A 172 2.29 -14.80 13.48
N GLU A 173 2.49 -13.62 14.03
CA GLU A 173 2.07 -13.25 15.38
C GLU A 173 0.55 -13.31 15.57
N LEU A 174 -0.22 -12.97 14.54
CA LEU A 174 -1.69 -12.93 14.58
C LEU A 174 -2.35 -14.24 14.17
N THR A 175 -1.60 -15.32 14.04
CA THR A 175 -2.17 -16.63 13.71
C THR A 175 -3.19 -17.06 14.77
N GLY A 176 -4.41 -17.35 14.34
CA GLY A 176 -5.52 -17.77 15.24
C GLY A 176 -6.30 -16.61 15.89
N SER A 177 -5.85 -15.36 15.78
CA SER A 177 -6.51 -14.21 16.41
C SER A 177 -7.81 -13.76 15.71
N GLY A 178 -8.06 -14.21 14.48
CA GLY A 178 -9.16 -13.70 13.64
C GLY A 178 -8.80 -12.46 12.82
N VAL A 179 -7.57 -11.95 12.95
CA VAL A 179 -7.06 -10.85 12.12
C VAL A 179 -6.29 -11.41 10.94
N HIS A 180 -6.71 -11.02 9.73
CA HIS A 180 -6.04 -11.39 8.49
C HIS A 180 -4.98 -10.36 8.13
N VAL A 181 -3.79 -10.80 7.73
CA VAL A 181 -2.75 -9.90 7.21
C VAL A 181 -2.28 -10.39 5.85
N THR A 182 -2.32 -9.52 4.86
CA THR A 182 -1.88 -9.83 3.50
C THR A 182 -0.93 -8.77 2.98
N LEU A 183 0.23 -9.22 2.50
CA LEU A 183 1.17 -8.41 1.76
C LEU A 183 0.75 -8.32 0.29
N LEU A 184 0.47 -7.13 -0.21
CA LEU A 184 0.41 -6.83 -1.62
C LEU A 184 1.82 -6.41 -2.08
N ALA A 185 2.48 -7.23 -2.91
CA ALA A 185 3.80 -6.93 -3.45
C ALA A 185 3.73 -6.76 -4.98
N PRO A 186 3.24 -5.59 -5.47
CA PRO A 186 3.05 -5.37 -6.88
C PRO A 186 4.39 -5.16 -7.61
N GLY A 187 4.40 -5.48 -8.90
CA GLY A 187 5.30 -4.89 -9.88
C GLY A 187 4.70 -3.59 -10.44
N PRO A 188 5.02 -3.21 -11.68
CA PRO A 188 4.44 -2.04 -12.32
C PRO A 188 2.92 -2.17 -12.45
N VAL A 189 2.20 -1.18 -11.87
CA VAL A 189 0.73 -1.07 -11.96
C VAL A 189 0.40 0.23 -12.67
N ARG A 190 -0.38 0.15 -13.74
CA ARG A 190 -0.84 1.32 -14.47
C ARG A 190 -1.81 2.12 -13.62
N THR A 191 -1.49 3.37 -13.39
CA THR A 191 -2.28 4.29 -12.57
C THR A 191 -2.41 5.63 -13.30
N ASP A 192 -3.42 6.40 -12.94
CA ASP A 192 -3.63 7.75 -13.47
C ASP A 192 -2.75 8.80 -12.74
N ASN A 193 -1.59 8.39 -12.23
CA ASN A 193 -0.67 9.31 -11.55
C ASN A 193 0.26 9.95 -12.59
N PRO A 194 0.23 11.30 -12.76
CA PRO A 194 1.08 12.00 -13.71
C PRO A 194 2.58 11.77 -13.51
N ASP A 195 3.00 11.53 -12.26
CA ASP A 195 4.41 11.28 -11.92
C ASP A 195 4.93 9.93 -12.49
N GLN A 196 4.04 9.07 -13.02
CA GLN A 196 4.43 7.80 -13.65
C GLN A 196 4.76 7.91 -15.15
N ASP A 197 4.42 9.01 -15.81
CA ASP A 197 4.50 9.09 -17.28
C ASP A 197 5.94 8.99 -17.79
N GLU A 198 6.91 9.58 -17.10
CA GLU A 198 8.31 9.55 -17.51
C GLU A 198 8.98 8.19 -17.23
N VAL A 199 8.78 7.64 -16.04
CA VAL A 199 9.27 6.31 -15.66
C VAL A 199 8.50 5.22 -16.39
N GLY A 200 7.19 5.43 -16.57
CA GLY A 200 6.28 4.49 -17.19
C GLY A 200 6.59 4.22 -18.66
N SER A 201 7.01 5.24 -19.41
CA SER A 201 7.36 5.12 -20.82
C SER A 201 8.57 4.19 -21.09
N LYS A 202 9.40 3.95 -20.06
CA LYS A 202 10.60 3.09 -20.13
C LYS A 202 10.27 1.61 -19.80
N ILE A 203 9.03 1.28 -19.42
CA ILE A 203 8.60 -0.09 -19.04
C ILE A 203 7.70 -0.67 -20.14
N PRO A 204 8.01 -1.87 -20.68
CA PRO A 204 7.20 -2.50 -21.71
C PRO A 204 5.74 -2.74 -21.30
N ASP A 205 4.79 -2.50 -22.21
CA ASP A 205 3.35 -2.56 -21.94
C ASP A 205 2.86 -3.89 -21.35
N PHE A 206 3.45 -5.01 -21.76
CA PHE A 206 3.05 -6.35 -21.32
C PHE A 206 3.38 -6.65 -19.85
N ILE A 207 4.18 -5.78 -19.20
CA ILE A 207 4.53 -5.94 -17.77
C ILE A 207 3.46 -5.28 -16.88
N TRP A 208 2.73 -4.32 -17.43
CA TRP A 208 1.77 -3.54 -16.66
C TRP A 208 0.52 -4.34 -16.28
N VAL A 209 0.05 -4.09 -15.06
CA VAL A 209 -1.20 -4.64 -14.52
C VAL A 209 -2.14 -3.48 -14.19
N SER A 210 -3.45 -3.65 -14.39
CA SER A 210 -4.41 -2.60 -14.04
C SER A 210 -4.59 -2.47 -12.52
N ALA A 211 -4.84 -1.23 -12.06
CA ALA A 211 -5.14 -0.95 -10.65
C ALA A 211 -6.39 -1.69 -10.17
N ALA A 212 -7.45 -1.74 -10.99
CA ALA A 212 -8.69 -2.44 -10.67
C ALA A 212 -8.49 -3.95 -10.46
N TYR A 213 -7.75 -4.61 -11.35
CA TYR A 213 -7.40 -6.03 -11.17
C TYR A 213 -6.56 -6.24 -9.92
N THR A 214 -5.56 -5.37 -9.69
CA THR A 214 -4.70 -5.41 -8.51
C THR A 214 -5.52 -5.31 -7.22
N ALA A 215 -6.43 -4.33 -7.13
CA ALA A 215 -7.30 -4.15 -5.99
C ALA A 215 -8.19 -5.37 -5.73
N LYS A 216 -8.87 -5.86 -6.78
CA LYS A 216 -9.77 -7.01 -6.67
C LYS A 216 -9.06 -8.24 -6.10
N ILE A 217 -7.92 -8.63 -6.71
CA ILE A 217 -7.20 -9.84 -6.24
C ILE A 217 -6.58 -9.65 -4.86
N SER A 218 -6.27 -8.40 -4.47
CA SER A 218 -5.72 -8.08 -3.15
C SER A 218 -6.77 -8.25 -2.06
N ILE A 219 -7.97 -7.72 -2.25
CA ILE A 219 -9.07 -7.89 -1.29
C ILE A 219 -9.54 -9.34 -1.26
N ASP A 220 -9.57 -10.06 -2.40
CA ASP A 220 -9.84 -11.49 -2.44
C ASP A 220 -8.78 -12.31 -1.67
N ALA A 221 -7.51 -11.93 -1.77
CA ALA A 221 -6.41 -12.58 -1.04
C ALA A 221 -6.52 -12.31 0.47
N LEU A 222 -6.83 -11.07 0.87
CA LEU A 222 -7.05 -10.70 2.26
C LEU A 222 -8.23 -11.47 2.86
N ALA A 223 -9.36 -11.56 2.14
CA ALA A 223 -10.53 -12.31 2.58
C ALA A 223 -10.23 -13.81 2.80
N ARG A 224 -9.35 -14.38 1.96
CA ARG A 224 -8.89 -15.78 2.07
C ARG A 224 -7.69 -15.95 3.00
N ASN A 225 -7.31 -14.92 3.71
CA ASN A 225 -6.14 -14.91 4.59
C ASN A 225 -4.86 -15.41 3.89
N LYS A 226 -4.58 -14.97 2.67
CA LYS A 226 -3.34 -15.30 1.96
C LYS A 226 -2.19 -14.44 2.47
N MET A 227 -1.02 -15.03 2.66
CA MET A 227 0.16 -14.32 3.15
C MET A 227 0.58 -13.20 2.19
N ARG A 228 0.64 -13.51 0.90
CA ARG A 228 1.16 -12.59 -0.13
C ARG A 228 0.34 -12.69 -1.41
N VAL A 229 0.14 -11.57 -2.06
CA VAL A 229 -0.38 -11.47 -3.41
C VAL A 229 0.56 -10.64 -4.29
N VAL A 230 0.89 -11.18 -5.46
CA VAL A 230 1.71 -10.50 -6.47
C VAL A 230 0.89 -10.46 -7.77
N PRO A 231 0.42 -9.27 -8.19
CA PRO A 231 -0.32 -9.13 -9.43
C PRO A 231 0.57 -9.40 -10.66
N GLY A 232 0.06 -10.16 -11.62
CA GLY A 232 0.76 -10.46 -12.88
C GLY A 232 1.81 -11.57 -12.76
N LEU A 233 1.91 -12.39 -13.82
CA LEU A 233 2.83 -13.53 -13.85
C LEU A 233 4.30 -13.11 -13.88
N ILE A 234 4.61 -12.04 -14.63
CA ILE A 234 5.98 -11.51 -14.75
C ILE A 234 6.44 -10.97 -13.39
N SER A 235 5.60 -10.17 -12.74
CA SER A 235 5.89 -9.64 -11.41
C SER A 235 6.09 -10.76 -10.38
N LYS A 236 5.35 -11.87 -10.49
CA LYS A 236 5.59 -13.07 -9.66
C LYS A 236 6.97 -13.65 -9.89
N GLY A 237 7.38 -13.84 -11.15
CA GLY A 237 8.71 -14.33 -11.49
C GLY A 237 9.82 -13.42 -10.96
N MET A 238 9.68 -12.11 -11.13
CA MET A 238 10.62 -11.11 -10.61
C MET A 238 10.69 -11.13 -9.08
N SER A 239 9.55 -11.25 -8.41
CA SER A 239 9.48 -11.31 -6.94
C SER A 239 10.20 -12.54 -6.40
N VAL A 240 10.00 -13.71 -7.02
CA VAL A 240 10.71 -14.96 -6.65
C VAL A 240 12.20 -14.83 -6.92
N ALA A 241 12.59 -14.35 -8.10
CA ALA A 241 14.00 -14.15 -8.44
C ALA A 241 14.68 -13.19 -7.46
N GLY A 242 14.05 -12.06 -7.11
CA GLY A 242 14.58 -11.10 -6.15
C GLY A 242 14.74 -11.65 -4.73
N GLN A 243 13.90 -12.63 -4.36
CA GLN A 243 13.97 -13.25 -3.04
C GLN A 243 15.10 -14.30 -2.91
N TYR A 244 15.37 -15.04 -3.97
CA TYR A 244 16.28 -16.21 -3.90
C TYR A 244 17.57 -16.02 -4.68
N ALA A 245 17.66 -15.10 -5.62
CA ALA A 245 18.90 -14.86 -6.36
C ALA A 245 19.96 -14.16 -5.49
N PRO A 246 21.25 -14.52 -5.64
CA PRO A 246 22.33 -13.87 -4.91
C PRO A 246 22.36 -12.36 -5.18
N ARG A 247 22.31 -11.55 -4.14
CA ARG A 247 22.27 -10.08 -4.24
C ARG A 247 23.48 -9.50 -4.97
N ALA A 248 24.64 -10.13 -4.85
CA ALA A 248 25.86 -9.74 -5.55
C ALA A 248 25.71 -9.78 -7.09
N LEU A 249 24.89 -10.69 -7.61
CA LEU A 249 24.62 -10.82 -9.04
C LEU A 249 23.46 -9.92 -9.50
N THR A 250 22.42 -9.76 -8.69
CA THR A 250 21.22 -9.02 -9.08
C THR A 250 21.39 -7.51 -8.92
N ALA A 251 22.08 -7.04 -7.88
CA ALA A 251 22.20 -5.61 -7.59
C ALA A 251 22.84 -4.79 -8.73
N PRO A 252 23.92 -5.21 -9.42
CA PRO A 252 24.49 -4.46 -10.54
C PRO A 252 23.53 -4.35 -11.73
N ILE A 253 22.81 -5.44 -12.04
CA ILE A 253 21.86 -5.50 -13.17
C ILE A 253 20.67 -4.57 -12.91
N VAL A 254 20.08 -4.72 -11.73
CA VAL A 254 18.94 -3.91 -11.30
C VAL A 254 19.35 -2.44 -11.14
N GLY A 255 20.52 -2.17 -10.54
CA GLY A 255 21.05 -0.82 -10.40
C GLY A 255 21.28 -0.11 -11.73
N SER A 256 21.75 -0.82 -12.76
CA SER A 256 21.89 -0.25 -14.12
C SER A 256 20.54 0.13 -14.74
N PHE A 257 19.50 -0.66 -14.50
CA PHE A 257 18.13 -0.34 -14.94
C PHE A 257 17.60 0.90 -14.21
N TYR A 258 17.70 0.95 -12.88
CA TYR A 258 17.23 2.08 -12.08
C TYR A 258 18.02 3.37 -12.33
N LYS A 259 19.31 3.28 -12.68
CA LYS A 259 20.10 4.43 -13.12
C LYS A 259 19.50 5.09 -14.37
N LYS A 260 18.98 4.30 -15.29
CA LYS A 260 18.30 4.82 -16.51
C LYS A 260 16.93 5.42 -16.20
N LEU A 261 16.31 5.09 -15.09
CA LEU A 261 15.06 5.68 -14.64
C LEU A 261 15.29 7.03 -13.93
N ALA A 262 16.48 7.20 -13.33
CA ALA A 262 16.84 8.42 -12.59
C ALA A 262 17.31 9.58 -13.49
N GLY A 263 17.49 9.35 -14.80
CA GLY A 263 17.92 10.38 -15.76
C GLY A 263 18.83 9.82 -16.77
#